data_47b4269e2f795a207bb339900ec5c885
#
_entry.id   47b4269e2f795a207bb339900ec5c885
#
_cell.length_a   1.000
_cell.length_b   1.000
_cell.length_c   1.000
_cell.angle_alpha   90.00
_cell.angle_beta   90.00
_cell.angle_gamma   90.00
#
_symmetry.space_group_name_H-M   'P 1'
#
loop_
_entity.id
_entity.type
_entity.pdbx_description
1 polymer ?
#
loop_
_entity_poly.entity_id
_entity_poly.type
_entity_poly.pdbx_seq_one_letter_code
_entity_poly.pdbx_strand_id
1 'polypeptide(L)'
;MNLSEELIWRGFSAETTIKDPAELDARASKKFYWGADPSADSLTIGNLAAAMMCACFVRHGYQPYLLVGGATGQIGDPKENGERDLKSLDEVEHNKKCISEQMRRVLNVPSVTMVDNYDWFKNINYLDFLREVGKSFSMTQLLDRQFVQNRIGEGGSGISYAEFSYTLIQGYDFLHLYRKYGIDLQLCGADQFGNCSSGIHLIKRLENATADAWSTPLIIDPATGRKFGKSEGNAIWLAGHDNGGGNYTSVFDFYQFWLNQPDSAVEYLLKIYTVLDKPEIERIMAEQEAAPEKRIAQKALAQGVTEVVHG
;
A
#
# COMPACT_ATOMS: atom_id res chain seq x y z
N MET A 1 -18.23 4.12 -15.43
CA MET A 1 -18.36 3.85 -13.97
C MET A 1 -17.89 5.07 -13.20
N ASN A 2 -18.52 5.42 -12.08
CA ASN A 2 -17.97 6.35 -11.10
C ASN A 2 -16.89 5.64 -10.25
N LEU A 3 -16.23 6.37 -9.35
CA LEU A 3 -15.13 5.83 -8.55
C LEU A 3 -15.56 4.65 -7.68
N SER A 4 -16.66 4.82 -6.94
CA SER A 4 -17.15 3.80 -6.00
C SER A 4 -17.51 2.50 -6.72
N GLU A 5 -18.17 2.60 -7.87
CA GLU A 5 -18.50 1.45 -8.71
C GLU A 5 -17.24 0.75 -9.26
N GLU A 6 -16.25 1.52 -9.71
CA GLU A 6 -14.99 0.95 -10.24
C GLU A 6 -14.19 0.24 -9.14
N LEU A 7 -14.10 0.83 -7.94
CA LEU A 7 -13.39 0.21 -6.80
C LEU A 7 -14.01 -1.14 -6.42
N ILE A 8 -15.34 -1.20 -6.34
CA ILE A 8 -16.06 -2.44 -6.02
C ILE A 8 -15.90 -3.48 -7.13
N TRP A 9 -16.10 -3.07 -8.38
CA TRP A 9 -15.99 -3.98 -9.53
C TRP A 9 -14.58 -4.56 -9.68
N ARG A 10 -13.54 -3.75 -9.45
CA ARG A 10 -12.14 -4.23 -9.49
C ARG A 10 -11.78 -5.10 -8.29
N GLY A 11 -12.52 -5.02 -7.20
CA GLY A 11 -12.19 -5.69 -5.95
C GLY A 11 -11.22 -4.89 -5.05
N PHE A 12 -11.13 -3.57 -5.23
CA PHE A 12 -10.33 -2.66 -4.40
C PHE A 12 -11.06 -2.23 -3.12
N SER A 13 -11.82 -3.11 -2.50
CA SER A 13 -12.55 -2.81 -1.27
C SER A 13 -12.40 -3.96 -0.27
N ALA A 14 -11.72 -3.70 0.84
CA ALA A 14 -11.62 -4.60 1.99
C ALA A 14 -12.20 -3.92 3.24
N GLU A 15 -11.35 -3.32 4.05
CA GLU A 15 -11.78 -2.56 5.22
C GLU A 15 -11.86 -1.07 4.89
N THR A 16 -12.90 -0.39 5.39
CA THR A 16 -13.08 1.04 5.21
C THR A 16 -13.86 1.63 6.38
N THR A 17 -13.61 2.91 6.69
CA THR A 17 -14.42 3.69 7.61
C THR A 17 -15.64 4.34 6.95
N ILE A 18 -15.64 4.39 5.61
CA ILE A 18 -16.73 4.96 4.80
C ILE A 18 -17.84 3.93 4.68
N LYS A 19 -19.02 4.27 5.19
CA LYS A 19 -20.15 3.33 5.24
C LYS A 19 -20.83 3.13 3.90
N ASP A 20 -20.98 4.21 3.14
CA ASP A 20 -21.51 4.19 1.79
C ASP A 20 -20.41 4.57 0.80
N PRO A 21 -19.94 3.65 -0.05
CA PRO A 21 -18.91 3.94 -1.05
C PRO A 21 -19.22 5.15 -1.93
N ALA A 22 -20.50 5.48 -2.17
CA ALA A 22 -20.89 6.64 -2.97
C ALA A 22 -20.45 7.99 -2.34
N GLU A 23 -20.13 8.00 -1.04
CA GLU A 23 -19.53 9.19 -0.39
C GLU A 23 -18.19 9.59 -1.05
N LEU A 24 -17.44 8.65 -1.61
CA LEU A 24 -16.21 8.93 -2.35
C LEU A 24 -16.47 9.78 -3.62
N ASP A 25 -17.56 9.52 -4.32
CA ASP A 25 -17.90 10.24 -5.54
C ASP A 25 -18.28 11.69 -5.26
N ALA A 26 -18.96 11.92 -4.12
CA ALA A 26 -19.47 13.22 -3.68
C ALA A 26 -18.48 14.01 -2.80
N ARG A 27 -17.33 13.43 -2.44
CA ARG A 27 -16.38 14.03 -1.48
C ARG A 27 -15.87 15.39 -1.96
N ALA A 28 -15.96 16.39 -1.09
CA ALA A 28 -15.52 17.77 -1.40
C ALA A 28 -13.99 17.86 -1.48
N SER A 29 -13.28 17.20 -0.55
CA SER A 29 -11.82 17.09 -0.60
C SER A 29 -11.45 15.87 -1.43
N LYS A 30 -10.90 16.09 -2.62
CA LYS A 30 -10.38 15.02 -3.49
C LYS A 30 -8.88 14.88 -3.33
N LYS A 31 -8.43 14.71 -2.08
CA LYS A 31 -7.03 14.46 -1.74
C LYS A 31 -6.93 13.16 -0.95
N PHE A 32 -5.88 12.39 -1.23
CA PHE A 32 -5.54 11.23 -0.40
C PHE A 32 -4.04 11.13 -0.21
N TYR A 33 -3.62 10.38 0.81
CA TYR A 33 -2.25 9.91 0.86
C TYR A 33 -2.16 8.39 0.89
N TRP A 34 -1.07 7.89 0.34
CA TRP A 34 -0.63 6.50 0.42
C TRP A 34 0.84 6.48 0.79
N GLY A 35 1.21 5.65 1.76
CA GLY A 35 2.56 5.54 2.29
C GLY A 35 3.20 4.19 1.99
N ALA A 36 4.52 4.20 1.80
CA ALA A 36 5.34 3.00 1.72
C ALA A 36 6.68 3.21 2.43
N ASP A 37 7.08 2.23 3.24
CA ASP A 37 8.39 2.24 3.87
C ASP A 37 9.47 1.76 2.91
N PRO A 38 10.66 2.39 2.93
CA PRO A 38 11.79 2.01 2.09
C PRO A 38 12.52 0.77 2.64
N SER A 39 11.77 -0.32 2.80
CA SER A 39 12.28 -1.59 3.33
C SER A 39 13.16 -2.36 2.34
N ALA A 40 13.16 -1.99 1.07
CA ALA A 40 13.99 -2.51 -0.01
C ALA A 40 14.15 -1.43 -1.09
N ASP A 41 15.08 -1.61 -2.02
CA ASP A 41 15.29 -0.75 -3.18
C ASP A 41 14.28 -1.01 -4.32
N SER A 42 13.25 -1.79 -4.06
CA SER A 42 12.12 -2.03 -4.95
C SER A 42 10.83 -2.30 -4.17
N LEU A 43 9.71 -1.90 -4.75
CA LEU A 43 8.38 -2.36 -4.38
C LEU A 43 8.13 -3.77 -4.96
N THR A 44 7.15 -4.46 -4.40
CA THR A 44 6.69 -5.78 -4.88
C THR A 44 5.34 -5.67 -5.56
N ILE A 45 4.90 -6.74 -6.23
CA ILE A 45 3.53 -6.79 -6.79
C ILE A 45 2.43 -6.71 -5.72
N GLY A 46 2.73 -7.01 -4.46
CA GLY A 46 1.80 -6.74 -3.35
C GLY A 46 1.58 -5.24 -3.15
N ASN A 47 2.64 -4.43 -3.24
CA ASN A 47 2.52 -2.97 -3.22
C ASN A 47 1.86 -2.43 -4.51
N LEU A 48 2.08 -3.09 -5.64
CA LEU A 48 1.46 -2.71 -6.92
C LEU A 48 -0.06 -2.72 -6.84
N ALA A 49 -0.68 -3.68 -6.14
CA ALA A 49 -2.14 -3.71 -5.97
C ALA A 49 -2.66 -2.44 -5.29
N ALA A 50 -2.00 -1.99 -4.22
CA ALA A 50 -2.34 -0.72 -3.56
C ALA A 50 -2.08 0.50 -4.47
N ALA A 51 -0.98 0.49 -5.22
CA ALA A 51 -0.68 1.55 -6.20
C ALA A 51 -1.73 1.62 -7.32
N MET A 52 -2.23 0.49 -7.81
CA MET A 52 -3.30 0.42 -8.82
C MET A 52 -4.63 0.94 -8.27
N MET A 53 -4.95 0.66 -7.01
CA MET A 53 -6.08 1.31 -6.33
C MET A 53 -5.89 2.82 -6.30
N CYS A 54 -4.72 3.32 -5.89
CA CYS A 54 -4.41 4.76 -5.92
C CYS A 54 -4.55 5.35 -7.33
N ALA A 55 -4.07 4.65 -8.36
CA ALA A 55 -4.23 5.07 -9.76
C ALA A 55 -5.71 5.15 -10.18
N CYS A 56 -6.58 4.28 -9.63
CA CYS A 56 -8.02 4.39 -9.84
C CYS A 56 -8.58 5.70 -9.26
N PHE A 57 -8.24 6.05 -8.01
CA PHE A 57 -8.61 7.34 -7.42
C PHE A 57 -8.13 8.53 -8.25
N VAL A 58 -6.91 8.47 -8.74
CA VAL A 58 -6.32 9.53 -9.59
C VAL A 58 -7.10 9.72 -10.89
N ARG A 59 -7.47 8.64 -11.58
CA ARG A 59 -8.29 8.70 -12.80
C ARG A 59 -9.65 9.37 -12.55
N HIS A 60 -10.16 9.28 -11.33
CA HIS A 60 -11.41 9.94 -10.91
C HIS A 60 -11.20 11.33 -10.28
N GLY A 61 -10.04 11.95 -10.52
CA GLY A 61 -9.75 13.35 -10.17
C GLY A 61 -9.26 13.57 -8.74
N TYR A 62 -8.84 12.53 -8.03
CA TYR A 62 -8.20 12.67 -6.73
C TYR A 62 -6.72 13.06 -6.88
N GLN A 63 -6.26 13.97 -6.03
CA GLN A 63 -4.86 14.39 -5.96
C GLN A 63 -4.08 13.48 -5.00
N PRO A 64 -3.03 12.77 -5.48
CA PRO A 64 -2.24 11.90 -4.66
C PRO A 64 -1.15 12.66 -3.88
N TYR A 65 -0.98 12.30 -2.62
CA TYR A 65 0.19 12.59 -1.80
C TYR A 65 0.85 11.24 -1.47
N LEU A 66 2.08 11.06 -1.95
CA LEU A 66 2.81 9.81 -1.75
C LEU A 66 3.83 10.01 -0.64
N LEU A 67 3.65 9.27 0.45
CA LEU A 67 4.54 9.32 1.60
C LEU A 67 5.58 8.22 1.49
N VAL A 68 6.84 8.59 1.59
CA VAL A 68 7.94 7.65 1.78
C VAL A 68 8.41 7.73 3.22
N GLY A 69 8.44 6.58 3.88
CA GLY A 69 8.72 6.48 5.29
C GLY A 69 10.19 6.61 5.65
N GLY A 70 10.81 7.80 5.50
CA GLY A 70 12.19 8.02 5.90
C GLY A 70 12.43 7.89 7.40
N ALA A 71 11.43 8.22 8.25
CA ALA A 71 11.48 8.00 9.69
C ALA A 71 11.01 6.58 10.05
N THR A 72 9.86 6.16 9.55
CA THR A 72 9.30 4.82 9.81
C THR A 72 10.18 3.70 9.27
N GLY A 73 10.84 3.91 8.13
CA GLY A 73 11.80 2.96 7.55
C GLY A 73 13.04 2.70 8.40
N GLN A 74 13.38 3.61 9.33
CA GLN A 74 14.46 3.40 10.30
C GLN A 74 14.05 2.48 11.46
N ILE A 75 12.74 2.32 11.71
CA ILE A 75 12.19 1.49 12.77
C ILE A 75 11.68 0.17 12.17
N GLY A 76 10.91 0.28 11.11
CA GLY A 76 10.23 -0.82 10.43
C GLY A 76 8.90 -1.21 11.07
N ASP A 77 7.90 -1.44 10.21
CA ASP A 77 6.58 -1.93 10.63
C ASP A 77 6.71 -3.29 11.32
N PRO A 78 6.10 -3.49 12.50
CA PRO A 78 6.18 -4.75 13.24
C PRO A 78 5.76 -5.96 12.40
N LYS A 79 6.54 -7.04 12.49
CA LYS A 79 6.20 -8.34 11.89
C LYS A 79 5.50 -9.23 12.90
N GLU A 80 4.76 -10.20 12.40
CA GLU A 80 4.18 -11.26 13.26
C GLU A 80 5.25 -12.05 14.02
N ASN A 81 6.40 -12.28 13.37
CA ASN A 81 7.51 -13.04 13.94
C ASN A 81 8.83 -12.25 13.87
N GLY A 82 9.36 -11.87 15.02
CA GLY A 82 10.67 -11.23 15.16
C GLY A 82 10.71 -9.75 14.77
N GLU A 83 11.76 -9.08 15.19
CA GLU A 83 12.05 -7.68 14.87
C GLU A 83 12.72 -7.57 13.49
N ARG A 84 12.61 -6.39 12.86
CA ARG A 84 13.33 -6.11 11.60
C ARG A 84 14.77 -5.74 11.91
N ASP A 85 15.68 -6.16 11.06
CA ASP A 85 17.06 -5.65 11.08
C ASP A 85 17.06 -4.15 10.75
N LEU A 86 17.83 -3.39 11.53
CA LEU A 86 17.99 -1.97 11.30
C LEU A 86 18.85 -1.73 10.05
N LYS A 87 18.34 -0.88 9.16
CA LYS A 87 19.04 -0.45 7.96
C LYS A 87 19.92 0.76 8.26
N SER A 88 21.04 0.90 7.54
CA SER A 88 21.82 2.11 7.57
C SER A 88 21.03 3.29 6.98
N LEU A 89 21.35 4.51 7.41
CA LEU A 89 20.70 5.71 6.88
C LEU A 89 20.93 5.87 5.36
N ASP A 90 22.10 5.50 4.88
CA ASP A 90 22.44 5.53 3.45
C ASP A 90 21.59 4.53 2.65
N GLU A 91 21.35 3.33 3.20
CA GLU A 91 20.47 2.34 2.60
C GLU A 91 19.01 2.82 2.56
N VAL A 92 18.53 3.41 3.66
CA VAL A 92 17.17 3.99 3.70
C VAL A 92 17.02 5.09 2.64
N GLU A 93 18.02 5.98 2.51
CA GLU A 93 17.99 7.07 1.53
C GLU A 93 18.05 6.56 0.08
N HIS A 94 18.85 5.52 -0.19
CA HIS A 94 18.89 4.85 -1.48
C HIS A 94 17.53 4.23 -1.82
N ASN A 95 16.98 3.44 -0.92
CA ASN A 95 15.69 2.77 -1.11
C ASN A 95 14.55 3.77 -1.33
N LYS A 96 14.55 4.89 -0.59
CA LYS A 96 13.59 5.99 -0.78
C LYS A 96 13.55 6.49 -2.22
N LYS A 97 14.71 6.73 -2.82
CA LYS A 97 14.80 7.20 -4.22
C LYS A 97 14.18 6.18 -5.16
N CYS A 98 14.60 4.92 -5.04
CA CYS A 98 14.13 3.84 -5.90
C CYS A 98 12.61 3.66 -5.84
N ILE A 99 12.03 3.54 -4.63
CA ILE A 99 10.57 3.32 -4.51
C ILE A 99 9.76 4.57 -4.88
N SER A 100 10.28 5.78 -4.66
CA SER A 100 9.63 7.02 -5.07
C SER A 100 9.44 7.10 -6.58
N GLU A 101 10.44 6.67 -7.35
CA GLU A 101 10.36 6.62 -8.80
C GLU A 101 9.35 5.59 -9.28
N GLN A 102 9.31 4.41 -8.65
CA GLN A 102 8.32 3.37 -8.95
C GLN A 102 6.89 3.84 -8.64
N MET A 103 6.66 4.47 -7.48
CA MET A 103 5.35 5.03 -7.12
C MET A 103 4.86 6.04 -8.16
N ARG A 104 5.73 6.98 -8.59
CA ARG A 104 5.37 7.97 -9.62
C ARG A 104 5.04 7.32 -10.95
N ARG A 105 5.83 6.33 -11.37
CA ARG A 105 5.64 5.63 -12.64
C ARG A 105 4.30 4.91 -12.69
N VAL A 106 3.98 4.13 -11.66
CA VAL A 106 2.73 3.36 -11.61
C VAL A 106 1.50 4.27 -11.60
N LEU A 107 1.54 5.39 -10.87
CA LEU A 107 0.41 6.31 -10.86
C LEU A 107 0.27 7.11 -12.17
N ASN A 108 1.33 7.20 -12.95
CA ASN A 108 1.38 7.89 -14.26
C ASN A 108 0.70 9.28 -14.24
N VAL A 109 1.04 10.10 -13.27
CA VAL A 109 0.50 11.46 -13.15
C VAL A 109 1.57 12.51 -13.31
N PRO A 110 1.26 13.64 -14.03
CA PRO A 110 2.23 14.71 -14.27
C PRO A 110 2.72 15.40 -12.99
N SER A 111 1.88 15.44 -11.96
CA SER A 111 2.20 16.11 -10.70
C SER A 111 1.81 15.22 -9.52
N VAL A 112 2.79 14.60 -8.89
CA VAL A 112 2.65 13.87 -7.64
C VAL A 112 3.38 14.62 -6.55
N THR A 113 2.71 14.90 -5.43
CA THR A 113 3.36 15.45 -4.26
C THR A 113 4.00 14.30 -3.46
N MET A 114 5.33 14.23 -3.51
CA MET A 114 6.09 13.32 -2.64
C MET A 114 6.35 14.00 -1.31
N VAL A 115 6.16 13.27 -0.22
CA VAL A 115 6.46 13.71 1.14
C VAL A 115 7.27 12.64 1.87
N ASP A 116 8.14 13.07 2.77
CA ASP A 116 8.97 12.20 3.60
C ASP A 116 8.67 12.49 5.07
N ASN A 117 8.28 11.47 5.82
CA ASN A 117 7.96 11.67 7.23
C ASN A 117 9.20 12.02 8.09
N TYR A 118 10.41 11.77 7.62
CA TYR A 118 11.62 12.25 8.26
C TYR A 118 11.67 13.79 8.34
N ASP A 119 11.05 14.51 7.39
CA ASP A 119 11.06 15.97 7.36
C ASP A 119 10.37 16.61 8.57
N TRP A 120 9.36 15.97 9.13
CA TRP A 120 8.75 16.46 10.37
C TRP A 120 9.29 15.77 11.61
N PHE A 121 9.60 14.48 11.57
CA PHE A 121 10.08 13.78 12.76
C PHE A 121 11.45 14.22 13.23
N LYS A 122 12.38 14.61 12.33
CA LYS A 122 13.71 15.12 12.70
C LYS A 122 13.69 16.35 13.60
N ASN A 123 12.58 17.08 13.63
CA ASN A 123 12.43 18.32 14.42
C ASN A 123 11.47 18.16 15.60
N ILE A 124 10.84 17.03 15.79
CA ILE A 124 9.92 16.80 16.90
C ILE A 124 10.71 16.43 18.14
N ASN A 125 10.52 17.22 19.23
CA ASN A 125 11.05 16.84 20.52
C ASN A 125 10.30 15.64 21.08
N TYR A 126 11.04 14.67 21.63
CA TYR A 126 10.45 13.45 22.17
C TYR A 126 9.40 13.69 23.27
N LEU A 127 9.64 14.65 24.16
CA LEU A 127 8.69 14.97 25.23
C LEU A 127 7.41 15.62 24.68
N ASP A 128 7.53 16.45 23.63
CA ASP A 128 6.38 17.06 22.97
C ASP A 128 5.57 15.99 22.25
N PHE A 129 6.22 15.03 21.58
CA PHE A 129 5.54 13.89 20.96
C PHE A 129 4.77 13.05 22.01
N LEU A 130 5.39 12.73 23.14
CA LEU A 130 4.71 12.01 24.22
C LEU A 130 3.53 12.80 24.79
N ARG A 131 3.68 14.12 24.93
CA ARG A 131 2.65 15.00 25.48
C ARG A 131 1.46 15.13 24.55
N GLU A 132 1.67 15.25 23.26
CA GLU A 132 0.61 15.44 22.26
C GLU A 132 0.04 14.10 21.79
N VAL A 133 0.89 13.22 21.27
CA VAL A 133 0.49 11.97 20.66
C VAL A 133 0.35 10.85 21.70
N GLY A 134 1.36 10.66 22.55
CA GLY A 134 1.38 9.58 23.52
C GLY A 134 0.18 9.60 24.47
N LYS A 135 -0.22 10.80 24.95
CA LYS A 135 -1.41 10.96 25.82
C LYS A 135 -2.74 10.72 25.09
N SER A 136 -2.72 10.67 23.79
CA SER A 136 -3.93 10.44 22.99
C SER A 136 -4.28 8.96 22.86
N PHE A 137 -3.38 8.06 23.20
CA PHE A 137 -3.59 6.60 23.12
C PHE A 137 -3.69 5.95 24.50
N SER A 138 -4.61 5.00 24.64
CA SER A 138 -4.68 4.13 25.80
C SER A 138 -3.72 2.93 25.61
N MET A 139 -2.87 2.66 26.59
CA MET A 139 -2.03 1.46 26.59
C MET A 139 -2.86 0.16 26.47
N THR A 140 -4.01 0.10 27.14
CA THR A 140 -4.91 -1.06 27.05
C THR A 140 -5.31 -1.32 25.59
N GLN A 141 -5.76 -0.28 24.86
CA GLN A 141 -6.17 -0.42 23.46
C GLN A 141 -5.01 -0.79 22.53
N LEU A 142 -3.80 -0.31 22.81
CA LEU A 142 -2.63 -0.66 22.03
C LEU A 142 -2.17 -2.10 22.29
N LEU A 143 -2.25 -2.55 23.53
CA LEU A 143 -1.90 -3.91 23.93
C LEU A 143 -2.91 -4.95 23.45
N ASP A 144 -4.20 -4.59 23.30
CA ASP A 144 -5.25 -5.49 22.81
C ASP A 144 -5.13 -5.83 21.30
N ARG A 145 -4.23 -5.20 20.59
CA ARG A 145 -4.02 -5.50 19.17
C ARG A 145 -3.45 -6.91 18.99
N GLN A 146 -4.04 -7.66 18.06
CA GLN A 146 -3.70 -9.08 17.86
C GLN A 146 -2.21 -9.31 17.63
N PHE A 147 -1.55 -8.49 16.78
CA PHE A 147 -0.12 -8.64 16.52
C PHE A 147 0.74 -8.39 17.79
N VAL A 148 0.32 -7.45 18.66
CA VAL A 148 0.99 -7.20 19.95
C VAL A 148 0.81 -8.41 20.86
N GLN A 149 -0.42 -8.91 21.00
CA GLN A 149 -0.73 -10.08 21.81
C GLN A 149 0.06 -11.31 21.36
N ASN A 150 0.18 -11.54 20.05
CA ASN A 150 0.98 -12.64 19.50
C ASN A 150 2.47 -12.53 19.87
N ARG A 151 2.98 -11.31 20.01
CA ARG A 151 4.39 -11.04 20.31
C ARG A 151 4.73 -11.06 21.81
N ILE A 152 3.81 -10.59 22.68
CA ILE A 152 4.02 -10.52 24.13
C ILE A 152 3.44 -11.73 24.88
N GLY A 153 2.60 -12.55 24.23
CA GLY A 153 2.02 -13.77 24.81
C GLY A 153 3.02 -14.87 25.07
N GLU A 154 2.58 -15.97 25.67
CA GLU A 154 3.42 -17.11 25.97
C GLU A 154 4.04 -17.72 24.70
N GLY A 155 5.36 -17.83 24.66
CA GLY A 155 6.11 -18.27 23.47
C GLY A 155 6.33 -17.19 22.41
N GLY A 156 5.89 -15.96 22.64
CA GLY A 156 6.09 -14.84 21.72
C GLY A 156 7.54 -14.35 21.69
N SER A 157 7.93 -13.69 20.60
CA SER A 157 9.30 -13.17 20.38
C SER A 157 9.61 -11.86 21.14
N GLY A 158 8.62 -11.32 21.86
CA GLY A 158 8.71 -9.98 22.43
C GLY A 158 8.50 -8.87 21.39
N ILE A 159 8.35 -7.64 21.82
CA ILE A 159 8.25 -6.45 20.97
C ILE A 159 9.08 -5.32 21.60
N SER A 160 9.94 -4.67 20.83
CA SER A 160 10.68 -3.52 21.32
C SER A 160 9.77 -2.30 21.46
N TYR A 161 10.18 -1.33 22.28
CA TYR A 161 9.44 -0.08 22.42
C TYR A 161 9.38 0.70 21.09
N ALA A 162 10.43 0.61 20.28
CA ALA A 162 10.49 1.24 18.97
C ALA A 162 9.43 0.65 18.02
N GLU A 163 9.39 -0.69 17.86
CA GLU A 163 8.36 -1.38 17.08
C GLU A 163 6.95 -1.07 17.58
N PHE A 164 6.75 -1.13 18.91
CA PHE A 164 5.46 -0.81 19.52
C PHE A 164 5.01 0.61 19.21
N SER A 165 5.95 1.57 19.15
CA SER A 165 5.67 2.98 18.87
C SER A 165 5.36 3.25 17.38
N TYR A 166 5.67 2.32 16.46
CA TYR A 166 5.48 2.49 15.02
C TYR A 166 4.06 2.96 14.68
N THR A 167 3.05 2.37 15.28
CA THR A 167 1.65 2.74 15.10
C THR A 167 1.34 4.20 15.46
N LEU A 168 1.99 4.73 16.49
CA LEU A 168 1.81 6.13 16.91
C LEU A 168 2.49 7.07 15.92
N ILE A 169 3.64 6.66 15.40
CA ILE A 169 4.42 7.41 14.40
C ILE A 169 3.63 7.52 13.11
N GLN A 170 3.13 6.40 12.59
CA GLN A 170 2.29 6.39 11.38
C GLN A 170 0.95 7.13 11.61
N GLY A 171 0.37 7.04 12.80
CA GLY A 171 -0.82 7.82 13.15
C GLY A 171 -0.56 9.32 13.12
N TYR A 172 0.61 9.75 13.56
CA TYR A 172 1.04 11.17 13.50
C TYR A 172 1.26 11.63 12.06
N ASP A 173 1.73 10.78 11.15
CA ASP A 173 1.84 11.11 9.73
C ASP A 173 0.50 11.60 9.17
N PHE A 174 -0.59 10.89 9.46
CA PHE A 174 -1.91 11.28 9.01
C PHE A 174 -2.36 12.60 9.62
N LEU A 175 -2.17 12.79 10.92
CA LEU A 175 -2.46 14.06 11.60
C LEU A 175 -1.65 15.22 11.00
N HIS A 176 -0.35 15.02 10.73
CA HIS A 176 0.50 16.04 10.12
C HIS A 176 0.02 16.43 8.71
N LEU A 177 -0.29 15.42 7.89
CA LEU A 177 -0.78 15.63 6.53
C LEU A 177 -2.16 16.28 6.52
N TYR A 178 -3.03 15.93 7.47
CA TYR A 178 -4.30 16.61 7.68
C TYR A 178 -4.10 18.11 7.99
N ARG A 179 -3.27 18.42 8.99
CA ARG A 179 -3.00 19.80 9.42
C ARG A 179 -2.38 20.66 8.32
N LYS A 180 -1.42 20.08 7.60
CA LYS A 180 -0.61 20.84 6.64
C LYS A 180 -1.27 20.96 5.26
N TYR A 181 -1.95 19.91 4.81
CA TYR A 181 -2.46 19.83 3.44
C TYR A 181 -3.97 19.61 3.35
N GLY A 182 -4.67 19.45 4.47
CA GLY A 182 -6.10 19.15 4.53
C GLY A 182 -6.44 17.77 3.94
N ILE A 183 -5.53 16.80 4.10
CA ILE A 183 -5.76 15.43 3.63
C ILE A 183 -6.58 14.69 4.69
N ASP A 184 -7.75 14.24 4.32
CA ASP A 184 -8.71 13.56 5.18
C ASP A 184 -9.02 12.13 4.74
N LEU A 185 -8.26 11.59 3.78
CA LEU A 185 -8.39 10.22 3.29
C LEU A 185 -7.03 9.54 3.18
N GLN A 186 -6.90 8.38 3.82
CA GLN A 186 -5.74 7.49 3.68
C GLN A 186 -6.11 6.24 2.88
N LEU A 187 -5.29 5.90 1.88
CA LEU A 187 -5.39 4.64 1.15
C LEU A 187 -4.30 3.68 1.61
N CYS A 188 -4.64 2.40 1.74
CA CYS A 188 -3.69 1.40 2.26
C CYS A 188 -4.01 -0.04 1.79
N GLY A 189 -3.12 -0.97 2.06
CA GLY A 189 -3.44 -2.40 2.08
C GLY A 189 -4.20 -2.77 3.35
N ALA A 190 -4.98 -3.85 3.34
CA ALA A 190 -5.77 -4.28 4.50
C ALA A 190 -4.92 -4.58 5.74
N ASP A 191 -3.65 -4.98 5.56
CA ASP A 191 -2.69 -5.19 6.64
C ASP A 191 -2.30 -3.89 7.38
N GLN A 192 -2.53 -2.72 6.77
CA GLN A 192 -2.22 -1.40 7.33
C GLN A 192 -3.43 -0.70 7.93
N PHE A 193 -4.64 -1.24 7.79
CA PHE A 193 -5.87 -0.58 8.23
C PHE A 193 -5.89 -0.24 9.73
N GLY A 194 -5.33 -1.11 10.56
CA GLY A 194 -5.16 -0.87 11.99
C GLY A 194 -4.29 0.35 12.31
N ASN A 195 -3.21 0.56 11.54
CA ASN A 195 -2.34 1.74 11.67
C ASN A 195 -3.06 3.01 11.19
N CYS A 196 -3.80 2.93 10.08
CA CYS A 196 -4.62 4.05 9.58
C CYS A 196 -5.64 4.52 10.61
N SER A 197 -6.29 3.59 11.31
CA SER A 197 -7.24 3.88 12.39
C SER A 197 -6.63 4.73 13.51
N SER A 198 -5.33 4.61 13.76
CA SER A 198 -4.63 5.43 14.73
C SER A 198 -4.54 6.89 14.32
N GLY A 199 -4.32 7.17 13.04
CA GLY A 199 -4.33 8.54 12.51
C GLY A 199 -5.73 9.16 12.55
N ILE A 200 -6.75 8.41 12.19
CA ILE A 200 -8.15 8.82 12.29
C ILE A 200 -8.51 9.19 13.76
N HIS A 201 -8.07 8.34 14.70
CA HIS A 201 -8.26 8.60 16.13
C HIS A 201 -7.59 9.90 16.58
N LEU A 202 -6.35 10.16 16.14
CA LEU A 202 -5.63 11.40 16.47
C LEU A 202 -6.34 12.64 15.90
N ILE A 203 -6.73 12.61 14.63
CA ILE A 203 -7.44 13.72 13.97
C ILE A 203 -8.74 14.01 14.71
N LYS A 204 -9.52 12.96 15.02
CA LYS A 204 -10.76 13.14 15.79
C LYS A 204 -10.52 13.74 17.17
N ARG A 205 -9.49 13.29 17.87
CA ARG A 205 -9.22 13.70 19.26
C ARG A 205 -8.60 15.09 19.36
N LEU A 206 -7.68 15.42 18.46
CA LEU A 206 -6.90 16.65 18.56
C LEU A 206 -7.46 17.80 17.72
N GLU A 207 -8.11 17.49 16.60
CA GLU A 207 -8.66 18.48 15.66
C GLU A 207 -10.20 18.56 15.73
N ASN A 208 -10.85 17.64 16.45
CA ASN A 208 -12.31 17.48 16.46
C ASN A 208 -12.90 17.35 15.04
N ALA A 209 -12.16 16.68 14.15
CA ALA A 209 -12.49 16.52 12.74
C ALA A 209 -12.68 15.04 12.39
N THR A 210 -13.20 14.78 11.20
CA THR A 210 -13.37 13.45 10.63
C THR A 210 -12.32 13.20 9.56
N ALA A 211 -11.79 11.98 9.52
CA ALA A 211 -10.94 11.48 8.46
C ALA A 211 -11.29 10.02 8.20
N ASP A 212 -10.95 9.53 7.02
CA ASP A 212 -11.31 8.21 6.56
C ASP A 212 -10.12 7.39 6.08
N ALA A 213 -10.30 6.07 6.06
CA ALA A 213 -9.40 5.14 5.42
C ALA A 213 -10.17 4.20 4.48
N TRP A 214 -9.52 3.86 3.36
CA TRP A 214 -9.99 2.87 2.41
C TRP A 214 -8.86 1.90 2.10
N SER A 215 -9.12 0.59 2.21
CA SER A 215 -8.10 -0.43 1.97
C SER A 215 -8.44 -1.35 0.82
N THR A 216 -7.38 -1.78 0.12
CA THR A 216 -7.46 -2.90 -0.84
C THR A 216 -7.18 -4.21 -0.13
N PRO A 217 -7.86 -5.33 -0.51
CA PRO A 217 -7.55 -6.64 0.06
C PRO A 217 -6.11 -7.06 -0.22
N LEU A 218 -5.59 -7.90 0.66
CA LEU A 218 -4.36 -8.63 0.37
C LEU A 218 -4.64 -9.61 -0.75
N ILE A 219 -3.85 -9.56 -1.81
CA ILE A 219 -3.97 -10.52 -2.90
C ILE A 219 -3.37 -11.85 -2.45
N ILE A 220 -4.20 -12.87 -2.46
CA ILE A 220 -3.83 -14.23 -2.08
C ILE A 220 -3.75 -15.08 -3.35
N ASP A 221 -2.70 -15.85 -3.48
CA ASP A 221 -2.56 -16.84 -4.53
C ASP A 221 -3.55 -17.99 -4.25
N PRO A 222 -4.54 -18.20 -5.14
CA PRO A 222 -5.56 -19.23 -4.90
C PRO A 222 -4.98 -20.66 -4.92
N ALA A 223 -3.84 -20.89 -5.55
CA ALA A 223 -3.21 -22.20 -5.61
C ALA A 223 -2.45 -22.56 -4.32
N THR A 224 -1.87 -21.55 -3.65
CA THR A 224 -0.99 -21.77 -2.49
C THR A 224 -1.58 -21.25 -1.18
N GLY A 225 -2.62 -20.42 -1.20
CA GLY A 225 -3.18 -19.75 -0.04
C GLY A 225 -2.23 -18.72 0.61
N ARG A 226 -1.10 -18.41 -0.04
CA ARG A 226 -0.09 -17.44 0.45
C ARG A 226 -0.28 -16.07 -0.19
N LYS A 227 0.34 -15.05 0.39
CA LYS A 227 0.38 -13.71 -0.22
C LYS A 227 0.94 -13.81 -1.64
N PHE A 228 0.20 -13.29 -2.61
CA PHE A 228 0.53 -13.34 -4.03
C PHE A 228 1.90 -12.71 -4.30
N GLY A 229 2.69 -13.36 -5.14
CA GLY A 229 4.05 -12.89 -5.48
C GLY A 229 5.11 -13.16 -4.41
N LYS A 230 4.81 -14.01 -3.41
CA LYS A 230 5.80 -14.54 -2.46
C LYS A 230 5.84 -16.06 -2.59
N SER A 231 6.59 -16.59 -3.55
CA SER A 231 6.89 -18.01 -3.63
C SER A 231 8.26 -18.29 -2.99
N GLU A 232 8.31 -19.24 -2.04
CA GLU A 232 9.52 -19.87 -1.48
C GLU A 232 10.77 -18.96 -1.31
N GLY A 233 10.55 -17.74 -0.77
CA GLY A 233 11.66 -16.80 -0.48
C GLY A 233 11.89 -15.73 -1.53
N ASN A 234 11.34 -15.81 -2.74
CA ASN A 234 11.50 -14.80 -3.77
C ASN A 234 10.22 -13.99 -3.97
N ALA A 235 10.27 -12.70 -3.62
CA ALA A 235 9.23 -11.75 -3.99
C ALA A 235 9.35 -11.40 -5.49
N ILE A 236 8.21 -11.13 -6.15
CA ILE A 236 8.22 -10.53 -7.48
C ILE A 236 8.35 -9.02 -7.30
N TRP A 237 9.49 -8.49 -7.74
CA TRP A 237 9.87 -7.10 -7.58
C TRP A 237 9.47 -6.26 -8.80
N LEU A 238 9.21 -4.97 -8.58
CA LEU A 238 8.88 -4.03 -9.66
C LEU A 238 10.14 -3.48 -10.37
N ALA A 239 11.32 -3.56 -9.76
CA ALA A 239 12.56 -3.21 -10.43
C ALA A 239 12.89 -4.25 -11.51
N GLY A 240 13.14 -3.81 -12.75
CA GLY A 240 13.52 -4.68 -13.88
C GLY A 240 15.02 -5.00 -13.94
N HIS A 241 15.83 -4.38 -13.09
CA HIS A 241 17.26 -4.56 -12.96
C HIS A 241 17.71 -4.29 -11.52
N ASP A 242 18.90 -4.75 -11.18
CA ASP A 242 19.48 -4.55 -9.86
C ASP A 242 19.83 -3.07 -9.64
N ASN A 243 19.26 -2.48 -8.61
CA ASN A 243 19.56 -1.12 -8.15
C ASN A 243 20.70 -1.08 -7.12
N GLY A 244 21.32 -2.22 -6.83
CA GLY A 244 22.40 -2.38 -5.85
C GLY A 244 22.02 -3.14 -4.59
N GLY A 245 20.72 -3.42 -4.37
CA GLY A 245 20.19 -4.20 -3.24
C GLY A 245 19.79 -5.63 -3.59
N GLY A 246 19.90 -6.02 -4.86
CA GLY A 246 19.53 -7.36 -5.33
C GLY A 246 18.01 -7.63 -5.39
N ASN A 247 17.17 -6.61 -5.18
CA ASN A 247 15.73 -6.76 -5.15
C ASN A 247 15.12 -6.39 -6.52
N TYR A 248 15.26 -7.28 -7.49
CA TYR A 248 14.73 -7.06 -8.83
C TYR A 248 14.14 -8.36 -9.41
N THR A 249 13.28 -8.19 -10.41
CA THR A 249 12.79 -9.25 -11.29
C THR A 249 13.01 -8.76 -12.72
N SER A 250 13.75 -9.50 -13.54
CA SER A 250 14.00 -9.06 -14.92
C SER A 250 12.64 -8.81 -15.63
N VAL A 251 12.62 -7.87 -16.58
CA VAL A 251 11.37 -7.57 -17.32
C VAL A 251 10.82 -8.83 -18.01
N PHE A 252 11.71 -9.71 -18.48
CA PHE A 252 11.33 -10.99 -19.07
C PHE A 252 10.66 -11.92 -18.05
N ASP A 253 11.27 -12.11 -16.86
CA ASP A 253 10.73 -12.98 -15.81
C ASP A 253 9.44 -12.39 -15.22
N PHE A 254 9.37 -11.06 -15.11
CA PHE A 254 8.15 -10.34 -14.69
C PHE A 254 7.01 -10.60 -15.69
N TYR A 255 7.25 -10.47 -16.98
CA TYR A 255 6.27 -10.78 -18.02
C TYR A 255 5.85 -12.26 -17.98
N GLN A 256 6.83 -13.18 -17.87
CA GLN A 256 6.56 -14.61 -17.79
C GLN A 256 5.75 -15.00 -16.55
N PHE A 257 5.98 -14.35 -15.42
CA PHE A 257 5.18 -14.56 -14.21
C PHE A 257 3.69 -14.32 -14.48
N TRP A 258 3.35 -13.21 -15.11
CA TRP A 258 1.95 -12.87 -15.42
C TRP A 258 1.38 -13.75 -16.54
N LEU A 259 2.20 -14.06 -17.53
CA LEU A 259 1.78 -14.95 -18.61
C LEU A 259 1.42 -16.35 -18.08
N ASN A 260 2.06 -16.83 -17.03
CA ASN A 260 1.87 -18.17 -16.49
C ASN A 260 0.75 -18.27 -15.44
N GLN A 261 -0.07 -17.22 -15.25
CA GLN A 261 -1.20 -17.28 -14.33
C GLN A 261 -2.28 -18.25 -14.82
N PRO A 262 -2.96 -18.96 -13.89
CA PRO A 262 -4.01 -19.91 -14.24
C PRO A 262 -5.27 -19.21 -14.75
N ASP A 263 -6.06 -19.89 -15.59
CA ASP A 263 -7.31 -19.37 -16.13
C ASP A 263 -8.30 -18.93 -15.04
N SER A 264 -8.31 -19.63 -13.91
CA SER A 264 -9.19 -19.32 -12.77
C SER A 264 -8.87 -18.00 -12.07
N ALA A 265 -7.66 -17.46 -12.24
CA ALA A 265 -7.22 -16.21 -11.57
C ALA A 265 -7.16 -15.03 -12.54
N VAL A 266 -7.05 -15.26 -13.85
CA VAL A 266 -6.66 -14.24 -14.82
C VAL A 266 -7.63 -13.06 -14.88
N GLU A 267 -8.94 -13.27 -14.79
CA GLU A 267 -9.94 -12.19 -14.78
C GLU A 267 -9.76 -11.27 -13.58
N TYR A 268 -9.61 -11.85 -12.39
CA TYR A 268 -9.38 -11.11 -11.17
C TYR A 268 -8.08 -10.29 -11.24
N LEU A 269 -7.00 -10.89 -11.75
CA LEU A 269 -5.71 -10.24 -11.90
C LEU A 269 -5.76 -9.11 -12.95
N LEU A 270 -6.51 -9.26 -14.04
CA LEU A 270 -6.76 -8.20 -15.01
C LEU A 270 -7.43 -6.99 -14.35
N LYS A 271 -8.44 -7.22 -13.50
CA LYS A 271 -9.13 -6.15 -12.78
C LYS A 271 -8.21 -5.39 -11.81
N ILE A 272 -7.33 -6.11 -11.11
CA ILE A 272 -6.43 -5.51 -10.10
C ILE A 272 -5.22 -4.82 -10.72
N TYR A 273 -4.56 -5.46 -11.69
CA TYR A 273 -3.20 -5.07 -12.09
C TYR A 273 -3.12 -4.36 -13.45
N THR A 274 -4.25 -4.16 -14.13
CA THR A 274 -4.25 -3.43 -15.40
C THR A 274 -5.12 -2.18 -15.36
N VAL A 275 -4.93 -1.30 -16.33
CA VAL A 275 -5.76 -0.10 -16.53
C VAL A 275 -6.93 -0.34 -17.50
N LEU A 276 -7.08 -1.56 -17.99
CA LEU A 276 -8.17 -1.93 -18.91
C LEU A 276 -9.53 -1.65 -18.27
N ASP A 277 -10.47 -1.17 -19.05
CA ASP A 277 -11.82 -0.93 -18.58
C ASP A 277 -12.69 -2.21 -18.56
N LYS A 278 -13.90 -2.08 -18.03
CA LYS A 278 -14.81 -3.22 -17.88
C LYS A 278 -15.18 -3.87 -19.23
N PRO A 279 -15.61 -3.13 -20.27
CA PRO A 279 -15.90 -3.70 -21.59
C PRO A 279 -14.70 -4.42 -22.23
N GLU A 280 -13.47 -3.87 -22.04
CA GLU A 280 -12.26 -4.50 -22.57
C GLU A 280 -11.98 -5.84 -21.89
N ILE A 281 -12.08 -5.89 -20.55
CA ILE A 281 -11.87 -7.13 -19.80
C ILE A 281 -12.95 -8.16 -20.16
N GLU A 282 -14.21 -7.77 -20.22
CA GLU A 282 -15.31 -8.66 -20.62
C GLU A 282 -15.09 -9.24 -22.02
N ARG A 283 -14.64 -8.44 -22.98
CA ARG A 283 -14.30 -8.90 -24.34
C ARG A 283 -13.14 -9.90 -24.31
N ILE A 284 -12.05 -9.57 -23.60
CA ILE A 284 -10.87 -10.45 -23.45
C ILE A 284 -11.26 -11.79 -22.84
N MET A 285 -12.10 -11.78 -21.82
CA MET A 285 -12.56 -13.01 -21.16
C MET A 285 -13.47 -13.86 -22.07
N ALA A 286 -14.35 -13.25 -22.85
CA ALA A 286 -15.15 -13.97 -23.83
C ALA A 286 -14.30 -14.62 -24.94
N GLU A 287 -13.25 -13.93 -25.41
CA GLU A 287 -12.30 -14.49 -26.38
C GLU A 287 -11.46 -15.63 -25.76
N GLN A 288 -11.09 -15.51 -24.47
CA GLN A 288 -10.39 -16.58 -23.75
C GLN A 288 -11.27 -17.82 -23.57
N GLU A 289 -12.54 -17.66 -23.25
CA GLU A 289 -13.48 -18.77 -23.11
C GLU A 289 -13.71 -19.51 -24.45
N ALA A 290 -13.74 -18.76 -25.54
CA ALA A 290 -13.92 -19.32 -26.89
C ALA A 290 -12.68 -20.10 -27.39
N ALA A 291 -11.48 -19.75 -26.95
CA ALA A 291 -10.22 -20.38 -27.41
C ALA A 291 -9.15 -20.37 -26.28
N PRO A 292 -9.34 -21.17 -25.21
CA PRO A 292 -8.46 -21.14 -24.02
C PRO A 292 -6.98 -21.43 -24.34
N GLU A 293 -6.71 -22.26 -25.33
CA GLU A 293 -5.36 -22.63 -25.78
C GLU A 293 -4.55 -21.45 -26.33
N LYS A 294 -5.21 -20.36 -26.74
CA LYS A 294 -4.54 -19.14 -27.23
C LYS A 294 -4.00 -18.25 -26.11
N ARG A 295 -4.49 -18.46 -24.88
CA ARG A 295 -4.07 -17.71 -23.68
C ARG A 295 -4.19 -16.19 -23.87
N ILE A 296 -5.29 -15.72 -24.45
CA ILE A 296 -5.51 -14.31 -24.79
C ILE A 296 -5.53 -13.46 -23.54
N ALA A 297 -6.22 -13.90 -22.48
CA ALA A 297 -6.35 -13.19 -21.23
C ALA A 297 -4.99 -13.07 -20.49
N GLN A 298 -4.19 -14.16 -20.46
CA GLN A 298 -2.87 -14.12 -19.86
C GLN A 298 -1.90 -13.21 -20.62
N LYS A 299 -1.97 -13.18 -21.95
CA LYS A 299 -1.18 -12.26 -22.78
C LYS A 299 -1.55 -10.80 -22.50
N ALA A 300 -2.86 -10.50 -22.45
CA ALA A 300 -3.35 -9.16 -22.10
C ALA A 300 -2.93 -8.74 -20.70
N LEU A 301 -2.99 -9.67 -19.72
CA LEU A 301 -2.51 -9.43 -18.36
C LEU A 301 -1.02 -9.13 -18.34
N ALA A 302 -0.21 -10.01 -18.94
CA ALA A 302 1.26 -9.85 -18.93
C ALA A 302 1.70 -8.56 -19.64
N GLN A 303 1.08 -8.21 -20.77
CA GLN A 303 1.36 -6.97 -21.47
C GLN A 303 0.93 -5.76 -20.63
N GLY A 304 -0.32 -5.73 -20.17
CA GLY A 304 -0.86 -4.56 -19.47
C GLY A 304 -0.12 -4.27 -18.16
N VAL A 305 0.25 -5.30 -17.38
CA VAL A 305 1.01 -5.09 -16.14
C VAL A 305 2.44 -4.66 -16.44
N THR A 306 3.07 -5.24 -17.47
CA THR A 306 4.43 -4.87 -17.86
C THR A 306 4.49 -3.42 -18.34
N GLU A 307 3.51 -2.96 -19.12
CA GLU A 307 3.39 -1.55 -19.54
C GLU A 307 3.23 -0.60 -18.35
N VAL A 308 2.41 -0.95 -17.36
CA VAL A 308 2.22 -0.13 -16.15
C VAL A 308 3.53 0.04 -15.37
N VAL A 309 4.34 -1.01 -15.28
CA VAL A 309 5.53 -1.02 -14.42
C VAL A 309 6.79 -0.59 -15.16
N HIS A 310 6.95 -0.99 -16.41
CA HIS A 310 8.20 -0.80 -17.17
C HIS A 310 8.07 0.13 -18.36
N GLY A 311 6.85 0.37 -18.86
CA GLY A 311 6.57 1.23 -20.02
C GLY A 311 6.54 0.50 -21.34
#